data_ffb4babfafd46afdefd0d06746bd0b8a
#
_entry.id   ffb4babfafd46afdefd0d06746bd0b8a
#
_cell.length_a   1.000
_cell.length_b   1.000
_cell.length_c   1.000
_cell.angle_alpha   90.00
_cell.angle_beta   90.00
_cell.angle_gamma   90.00
#
_symmetry.space_group_name_H-M   'P 1'
#
loop_
_entity.id
_entity.type
_entity.pdbx_description
1 polymer ?
#
loop_
_entity_poly.entity_id
_entity_poly.type
_entity_poly.pdbx_seq_one_letter_code
_entity_poly.pdbx_strand_id
1 'polypeptide(L)'
;MNASSRFMAVVGWALCAGGIGAGVADAASFPPPATAGRGIKVEVVAQGLNDPRGLAFGPGGALFVAEAGTTVGAFVPPPPPDPVEPPTRTRCEVYWPVGPKTPGYTGRVTRIGHRGQAQVVVDELPSTAANRLIGGDRMGAAAVGFRGGRLYVIVNGGGCAEGHPSEPNGLYRALGNDAWTPRVDLSAFIRATEDAKSPLDGDFEPDGTWFNLVRAFGAFYTTEPNHGLLVRIDDDGTASLVVDLIAAVRAQDGDGDYTYAALTRRGKYFYVGTLGRIDQGFAGAVYRVSRDGSEVKRVASGLHGVLGIAFDDRGRMYALETTAAGVDPPLSDPTVGRLVRIERDGSLTPLVTGLAFPSALVAGPDGAFYHCDDLESGESLGAGQVLRIAIRGVRAEWDD
;
A
#
# COMPACT_ATOMS: atom_id res chain seq x y z
N MET A 1 8.29 -37.56 -8.59
CA MET A 1 6.99 -37.51 -7.96
C MET A 1 7.18 -37.04 -6.52
N ASN A 2 7.22 -35.76 -6.29
CA ASN A 2 7.08 -35.13 -4.97
C ASN A 2 6.48 -33.76 -5.24
N ALA A 3 5.16 -33.70 -5.15
CA ALA A 3 4.40 -32.46 -5.16
C ALA A 3 4.58 -31.81 -3.78
N SER A 4 5.56 -30.93 -3.67
CA SER A 4 5.65 -30.01 -2.53
C SER A 4 4.52 -29.00 -2.69
N SER A 5 3.49 -29.15 -1.87
CA SER A 5 2.42 -28.20 -1.69
C SER A 5 3.04 -26.87 -1.23
N ARG A 6 3.26 -25.96 -2.15
CA ARG A 6 3.65 -24.59 -1.84
C ARG A 6 2.37 -23.83 -1.50
N PHE A 7 1.98 -23.84 -0.24
CA PHE A 7 1.06 -22.87 0.30
C PHE A 7 1.76 -21.52 0.30
N MET A 8 1.53 -20.70 -0.73
CA MET A 8 1.84 -19.28 -0.69
C MET A 8 0.70 -18.58 0.04
N ALA A 9 1.01 -18.02 1.20
CA ALA A 9 0.12 -17.09 1.86
C ALA A 9 0.05 -15.81 1.02
N VAL A 10 -1.15 -15.42 0.70
CA VAL A 10 -1.49 -14.12 0.13
C VAL A 10 -0.86 -13.02 0.98
N VAL A 11 -0.42 -11.95 0.34
CA VAL A 11 -0.02 -10.70 1.01
C VAL A 11 -1.28 -9.98 1.48
N GLY A 12 -2.00 -10.63 2.37
CA GLY A 12 -2.82 -9.98 3.35
C GLY A 12 -1.94 -9.69 4.56
N TRP A 13 -2.09 -8.56 5.16
CA TRP A 13 -1.44 -8.14 6.41
C TRP A 13 -1.88 -9.02 7.58
N ALA A 14 -1.58 -10.30 7.55
CA ALA A 14 -2.02 -11.23 8.56
C ALA A 14 -0.87 -12.12 8.98
N LEU A 15 -0.44 -11.93 10.18
CA LEU A 15 0.02 -13.01 11.06
C LEU A 15 0.31 -12.46 12.47
N CYS A 16 -0.74 -12.32 13.27
CA CYS A 16 -0.60 -12.44 14.73
C CYS A 16 -1.70 -13.38 15.21
N ALA A 17 -1.43 -14.70 15.14
CA ALA A 17 -2.20 -15.67 15.89
C ALA A 17 -1.70 -15.66 17.34
N GLY A 18 -2.35 -14.91 18.20
CA GLY A 18 -2.11 -14.85 19.64
C GLY A 18 -3.42 -14.75 20.40
N GLY A 19 -3.88 -15.87 20.96
CA GLY A 19 -4.68 -15.92 22.17
C GLY A 19 -6.14 -15.46 22.11
N ILE A 20 -7.05 -16.44 22.12
CA ILE A 20 -8.48 -16.24 22.42
C ILE A 20 -8.64 -15.69 23.85
N GLY A 21 -8.99 -14.45 23.95
CA GLY A 21 -9.48 -13.80 25.16
C GLY A 21 -10.58 -12.83 24.77
N ALA A 22 -11.84 -13.17 25.06
CA ALA A 22 -12.94 -12.22 24.98
C ALA A 22 -12.72 -11.11 26.02
N GLY A 23 -12.13 -10.01 25.58
CA GLY A 23 -11.88 -8.80 26.38
C GLY A 23 -12.65 -7.63 25.79
N VAL A 24 -13.27 -6.87 26.66
CA VAL A 24 -13.92 -5.58 26.49
C VAL A 24 -13.13 -4.70 25.51
N ALA A 25 -13.81 -4.01 24.60
CA ALA A 25 -13.20 -3.05 23.69
C ALA A 25 -12.37 -2.04 24.51
N ASP A 26 -11.07 -2.27 24.56
CA ASP A 26 -10.12 -1.37 25.21
C ASP A 26 -9.92 -0.14 24.31
N ALA A 27 -9.71 1.00 24.96
CA ALA A 27 -9.40 2.25 24.27
C ALA A 27 -8.22 2.01 23.29
N ALA A 28 -8.34 2.48 22.05
CA ALA A 28 -7.33 2.33 21.00
C ALA A 28 -5.93 2.59 21.57
N SER A 29 -5.10 1.56 21.63
CA SER A 29 -3.71 1.69 22.06
C SER A 29 -2.91 2.18 20.85
N PHE A 30 -2.46 3.44 20.92
CA PHE A 30 -1.60 3.97 19.85
C PHE A 30 -0.23 3.29 19.85
N PRO A 31 0.42 3.26 18.67
CA PRO A 31 1.77 2.72 18.55
C PRO A 31 2.74 3.32 19.58
N PRO A 32 3.72 2.55 20.05
CA PRO A 32 4.77 3.08 20.89
C PRO A 32 5.55 4.18 20.15
N PRO A 33 6.11 5.17 20.87
CA PRO A 33 6.87 6.23 20.21
C PRO A 33 8.10 5.67 19.50
N ALA A 34 8.28 6.06 18.24
CA ALA A 34 9.44 5.69 17.44
C ALA A 34 10.75 6.23 18.02
N THR A 35 11.83 5.48 17.87
CA THR A 35 13.17 5.93 18.25
C THR A 35 13.85 6.65 17.08
N ALA A 36 14.27 7.88 17.30
CA ALA A 36 14.89 8.72 16.29
C ALA A 36 16.39 8.94 16.54
N GLY A 37 17.17 8.98 15.46
CA GLY A 37 18.58 9.31 15.49
C GLY A 37 18.85 10.78 15.90
N ARG A 38 20.10 11.11 16.19
CA ARG A 38 20.49 12.47 16.61
C ARG A 38 20.14 13.52 15.53
N GLY A 39 19.44 14.58 15.95
CA GLY A 39 19.02 15.65 15.05
C GLY A 39 17.78 15.33 14.23
N ILE A 40 17.05 14.28 14.59
CA ILE A 40 15.78 13.91 14.00
C ILE A 40 14.67 14.15 15.02
N LYS A 41 13.58 14.76 14.59
CA LYS A 41 12.38 14.98 15.38
C LYS A 41 11.22 14.23 14.76
N VAL A 42 10.57 13.37 15.52
CA VAL A 42 9.34 12.68 15.15
C VAL A 42 8.18 13.28 15.93
N GLU A 43 7.11 13.61 15.26
CA GLU A 43 5.92 14.26 15.82
C GLU A 43 4.67 13.55 15.31
N VAL A 44 3.73 13.25 16.21
CA VAL A 44 2.39 12.80 15.84
C VAL A 44 1.61 14.00 15.33
N VAL A 45 1.10 13.91 14.10
CA VAL A 45 0.31 14.95 13.41
C VAL A 45 -1.19 14.70 13.56
N ALA A 46 -1.59 13.42 13.48
CA ALA A 46 -2.96 12.99 13.64
C ALA A 46 -3.02 11.58 14.23
N GLN A 47 -4.10 11.28 14.92
CA GLN A 47 -4.39 9.97 15.52
C GLN A 47 -5.87 9.64 15.34
N GLY A 48 -6.25 8.40 15.62
CA GLY A 48 -7.65 7.94 15.54
C GLY A 48 -8.08 7.63 14.10
N LEU A 49 -7.12 7.27 13.23
CA LEU A 49 -7.37 6.88 11.85
C LEU A 49 -7.67 5.38 11.76
N ASN A 50 -8.48 5.00 10.78
CA ASN A 50 -8.88 3.61 10.56
C ASN A 50 -8.12 3.01 9.37
N ASP A 51 -7.06 2.27 9.66
CA ASP A 51 -6.21 1.63 8.66
C ASP A 51 -5.72 2.63 7.59
N PRO A 52 -4.89 3.63 7.97
CA PRO A 52 -4.39 4.65 7.05
C PRO A 52 -3.37 4.06 6.08
N ARG A 53 -3.59 4.20 4.77
CA ARG A 53 -2.81 3.56 3.71
C ARG A 53 -1.97 4.54 2.89
N GLY A 54 -2.54 5.66 2.49
CA GLY A 54 -1.91 6.59 1.57
C GLY A 54 -2.05 8.05 1.99
N LEU A 55 -1.07 8.86 1.63
CA LEU A 55 -0.97 10.27 1.99
C LEU A 55 -0.78 11.14 0.74
N ALA A 56 -1.36 12.33 0.73
CA ALA A 56 -0.98 13.40 -0.19
C ALA A 56 -1.25 14.77 0.42
N PHE A 57 -0.40 15.73 0.06
CA PHE A 57 -0.70 17.14 0.30
C PHE A 57 -1.59 17.69 -0.80
N GLY A 58 -2.68 18.31 -0.42
CA GLY A 58 -3.60 18.96 -1.33
C GLY A 58 -3.36 20.47 -1.45
N PRO A 59 -4.23 21.16 -2.20
CA PRO A 59 -4.17 22.62 -2.33
C PRO A 59 -4.16 23.31 -0.97
N GLY A 60 -3.28 24.31 -0.82
CA GLY A 60 -3.09 25.04 0.43
C GLY A 60 -2.32 24.29 1.52
N GLY A 61 -1.63 23.18 1.17
CA GLY A 61 -0.75 22.44 2.07
C GLY A 61 -1.48 21.63 3.15
N ALA A 62 -2.77 21.37 3.00
CA ALA A 62 -3.49 20.45 3.88
C ALA A 62 -3.11 19.00 3.54
N LEU A 63 -2.94 18.16 4.55
CA LEU A 63 -2.65 16.75 4.37
C LEU A 63 -3.96 15.95 4.26
N PHE A 64 -3.99 14.99 3.33
CA PHE A 64 -5.11 14.07 3.14
C PHE A 64 -4.62 12.64 3.31
N VAL A 65 -5.43 11.82 3.98
CA VAL A 65 -5.15 10.43 4.32
C VAL A 65 -6.23 9.55 3.73
N ALA A 66 -5.84 8.55 2.94
CA ALA A 66 -6.72 7.45 2.56
C ALA A 66 -6.75 6.43 3.69
N GLU A 67 -7.94 6.04 4.12
CA GLU A 67 -8.16 5.04 5.16
C GLU A 67 -8.96 3.87 4.58
N ALA A 68 -8.45 2.64 4.73
CA ALA A 68 -9.15 1.44 4.23
C ALA A 68 -10.46 1.20 4.97
N GLY A 69 -10.58 1.67 6.21
CA GLY A 69 -11.84 1.70 6.93
C GLY A 69 -11.90 0.73 8.10
N THR A 70 -13.11 0.26 8.40
CA THR A 70 -13.40 -0.53 9.61
C THR A 70 -14.11 -1.85 9.32
N THR A 71 -14.16 -2.28 8.06
CA THR A 71 -14.78 -3.56 7.68
C THR A 71 -14.09 -4.71 8.40
N VAL A 72 -14.86 -5.61 8.98
CA VAL A 72 -14.35 -6.79 9.70
C VAL A 72 -14.69 -8.05 8.92
N GLY A 73 -13.69 -8.86 8.64
CA GLY A 73 -13.84 -10.13 7.92
C GLY A 73 -14.65 -11.16 8.70
N ALA A 74 -15.40 -11.98 7.99
CA ALA A 74 -16.05 -13.15 8.56
C ALA A 74 -15.00 -14.25 8.84
N PHE A 75 -15.27 -15.08 9.85
CA PHE A 75 -14.54 -16.34 10.02
C PHE A 75 -15.17 -17.41 9.11
N VAL A 76 -14.39 -17.86 8.14
CA VAL A 76 -14.81 -18.94 7.23
C VAL A 76 -13.86 -20.13 7.37
N PRO A 77 -14.33 -21.28 7.88
CA PRO A 77 -13.50 -22.47 8.02
C PRO A 77 -13.08 -23.02 6.65
N PRO A 78 -12.01 -23.84 6.60
CA PRO A 78 -11.60 -24.49 5.35
C PRO A 78 -12.77 -25.27 4.74
N PRO A 79 -12.96 -25.16 3.42
CA PRO A 79 -13.94 -25.99 2.73
C PRO A 79 -13.55 -27.47 2.81
N PRO A 80 -14.51 -28.39 2.66
CA PRO A 80 -14.19 -29.80 2.50
C PRO A 80 -13.22 -29.99 1.31
N PRO A 81 -12.41 -31.04 1.29
CA PRO A 81 -11.40 -31.28 0.25
C PRO A 81 -12.03 -31.72 -1.08
N ASP A 82 -12.83 -30.87 -1.69
CA ASP A 82 -13.33 -31.05 -3.04
C ASP A 82 -12.32 -30.49 -4.07
N PRO A 83 -12.28 -31.02 -5.31
CA PRO A 83 -11.42 -30.49 -6.35
C PRO A 83 -11.82 -29.03 -6.64
N VAL A 84 -11.00 -28.10 -6.15
CA VAL A 84 -11.18 -26.67 -6.43
C VAL A 84 -10.77 -26.43 -7.88
N GLU A 85 -11.68 -25.91 -8.69
CA GLU A 85 -11.29 -25.45 -10.02
C GLU A 85 -10.28 -24.31 -9.89
N PRO A 86 -9.20 -24.32 -10.71
CA PRO A 86 -8.17 -23.31 -10.60
C PRO A 86 -8.72 -21.90 -10.82
N PRO A 87 -8.16 -20.89 -10.16
CA PRO A 87 -8.53 -19.49 -10.37
C PRO A 87 -8.34 -19.10 -11.84
N THR A 88 -9.21 -18.24 -12.34
CA THR A 88 -9.10 -17.65 -13.68
C THR A 88 -9.20 -16.13 -13.56
N ARG A 89 -8.65 -15.39 -14.52
CA ARG A 89 -8.72 -13.91 -14.56
C ARG A 89 -10.14 -13.36 -14.61
N THR A 90 -11.14 -14.18 -14.98
CA THR A 90 -12.51 -13.75 -15.17
C THR A 90 -13.44 -14.08 -14.00
N ARG A 91 -12.99 -14.84 -13.02
CA ARG A 91 -13.80 -15.22 -11.86
C ARG A 91 -13.80 -14.13 -10.80
N CYS A 92 -14.97 -13.94 -10.19
CA CYS A 92 -15.16 -13.04 -9.05
C CYS A 92 -14.98 -13.75 -7.70
N GLU A 93 -14.26 -14.84 -7.65
CA GLU A 93 -14.06 -15.61 -6.43
C GLU A 93 -12.61 -15.50 -5.96
N VAL A 94 -12.45 -15.13 -4.70
CA VAL A 94 -11.16 -15.22 -4.01
C VAL A 94 -11.17 -16.50 -3.19
N TYR A 95 -10.16 -17.34 -3.43
CA TYR A 95 -10.09 -18.67 -2.84
C TYR A 95 -9.70 -18.62 -1.36
N TRP A 96 -10.16 -19.65 -0.65
CA TRP A 96 -9.68 -19.91 0.70
C TRP A 96 -8.13 -20.09 0.69
N PRO A 97 -7.36 -19.58 1.67
CA PRO A 97 -7.80 -18.99 2.94
C PRO A 97 -8.14 -17.51 2.90
N VAL A 98 -7.90 -16.77 1.83
CA VAL A 98 -8.16 -15.33 1.72
C VAL A 98 -9.66 -15.03 1.66
N GLY A 99 -10.35 -15.71 0.77
CA GLY A 99 -11.80 -15.59 0.59
C GLY A 99 -12.61 -16.59 1.39
N PRO A 100 -13.92 -16.46 1.32
CA PRO A 100 -14.61 -15.33 0.74
C PRO A 100 -14.35 -14.04 1.51
N LYS A 101 -14.27 -12.91 0.81
CA LYS A 101 -14.09 -11.58 1.43
C LYS A 101 -15.42 -11.04 1.93
N THR A 102 -15.39 -10.20 2.96
CA THR A 102 -16.55 -9.54 3.54
C THR A 102 -16.62 -8.10 3.04
N PRO A 103 -17.62 -7.74 2.21
CA PRO A 103 -17.78 -6.37 1.70
C PRO A 103 -18.28 -5.40 2.77
N GLY A 104 -17.95 -4.11 2.61
CA GLY A 104 -18.40 -3.00 3.41
C GLY A 104 -18.27 -1.67 2.68
N TYR A 105 -18.73 -0.59 3.29
CA TYR A 105 -18.59 0.78 2.80
C TYR A 105 -18.02 1.65 3.91
N THR A 106 -16.81 1.33 4.35
CA THR A 106 -16.15 2.01 5.47
C THR A 106 -14.84 2.70 5.09
N GLY A 107 -14.45 2.58 3.81
CA GLY A 107 -13.31 3.32 3.26
C GLY A 107 -13.60 4.82 3.24
N ARG A 108 -12.59 5.65 3.56
CA ARG A 108 -12.80 7.09 3.65
C ARG A 108 -11.53 7.89 3.34
N VAL A 109 -11.69 9.19 3.18
CA VAL A 109 -10.56 10.13 3.12
C VAL A 109 -10.73 11.17 4.21
N THR A 110 -9.70 11.32 5.03
CA THR A 110 -9.62 12.31 6.10
C THR A 110 -8.63 13.41 5.74
N ARG A 111 -9.09 14.66 5.84
CA ARG A 111 -8.26 15.85 5.73
C ARG A 111 -7.73 16.24 7.11
N ILE A 112 -6.42 16.43 7.20
CA ILE A 112 -5.75 16.89 8.43
C ILE A 112 -5.42 18.37 8.26
N GLY A 113 -5.99 19.19 9.11
CA GLY A 113 -5.72 20.63 9.17
C GLY A 113 -4.38 20.95 9.83
N HIS A 114 -3.94 22.22 9.72
CA HIS A 114 -2.65 22.69 10.26
C HIS A 114 -2.43 22.49 11.77
N ARG A 115 -3.52 22.26 12.52
CA ARG A 115 -3.46 22.01 13.97
C ARG A 115 -3.77 20.56 14.33
N GLY A 116 -3.67 19.64 13.35
CA GLY A 116 -3.99 18.23 13.55
C GLY A 116 -5.49 17.89 13.60
N GLN A 117 -6.38 18.85 13.29
CA GLN A 117 -7.82 18.56 13.27
C GLN A 117 -8.14 17.64 12.09
N ALA A 118 -8.66 16.46 12.38
CA ALA A 118 -9.12 15.49 11.41
C ALA A 118 -10.56 15.81 10.98
N GLN A 119 -10.82 15.80 9.68
CA GLN A 119 -12.15 15.96 9.10
C GLN A 119 -12.32 14.96 7.96
N VAL A 120 -13.31 14.08 8.02
CA VAL A 120 -13.70 13.24 6.90
C VAL A 120 -14.22 14.11 5.76
N VAL A 121 -13.74 13.89 4.55
CA VAL A 121 -14.10 14.68 3.35
C VAL A 121 -14.60 13.81 2.20
N VAL A 122 -14.43 12.50 2.32
CA VAL A 122 -15.07 11.44 1.51
C VAL A 122 -15.34 10.29 2.45
N ASP A 123 -16.53 9.73 2.41
CA ASP A 123 -16.91 8.60 3.26
C ASP A 123 -17.62 7.52 2.42
N GLU A 124 -17.89 6.38 3.05
CA GLU A 124 -18.62 5.27 2.46
C GLU A 124 -18.02 4.76 1.14
N LEU A 125 -16.69 4.85 0.96
CA LEU A 125 -16.01 4.21 -0.16
C LEU A 125 -16.06 2.68 -0.01
N PRO A 126 -16.14 1.93 -1.12
CA PRO A 126 -16.07 0.48 -1.08
C PRO A 126 -14.87 -0.01 -0.29
N SER A 127 -15.10 -0.94 0.60
CA SER A 127 -14.10 -1.59 1.43
C SER A 127 -14.41 -3.07 1.57
N THR A 128 -13.41 -3.87 1.90
CA THR A 128 -13.57 -5.30 2.12
C THR A 128 -12.60 -5.77 3.20
N ALA A 129 -12.88 -6.93 3.76
CA ALA A 129 -11.94 -7.60 4.64
C ALA A 129 -11.80 -9.08 4.27
N ALA A 130 -10.59 -9.58 4.30
CA ALA A 130 -10.26 -10.98 4.09
C ALA A 130 -10.82 -11.86 5.23
N ASN A 131 -10.78 -13.18 5.03
CA ASN A 131 -11.20 -14.14 6.05
C ASN A 131 -10.40 -13.95 7.34
N ARG A 132 -11.07 -13.85 8.47
CA ARG A 132 -10.42 -13.69 9.80
C ARG A 132 -9.46 -14.82 10.17
N LEU A 133 -9.54 -15.98 9.54
CA LEU A 133 -8.59 -17.06 9.73
C LEU A 133 -7.15 -16.67 9.40
N ILE A 134 -6.97 -15.73 8.46
CA ILE A 134 -5.65 -15.21 8.06
C ILE A 134 -5.40 -13.79 8.56
N GLY A 135 -6.21 -13.29 9.52
CA GLY A 135 -6.05 -11.98 10.13
C GLY A 135 -7.05 -10.91 9.68
N GLY A 136 -7.86 -11.17 8.66
CA GLY A 136 -8.93 -10.25 8.25
C GLY A 136 -8.43 -8.96 7.59
N ASP A 137 -7.34 -9.03 6.83
CA ASP A 137 -6.75 -7.89 6.11
C ASP A 137 -7.81 -7.05 5.38
N ARG A 138 -7.70 -5.72 5.52
CA ARG A 138 -8.67 -4.77 4.97
C ARG A 138 -8.16 -4.12 3.69
N MET A 139 -9.09 -3.88 2.78
CA MET A 139 -8.89 -3.06 1.59
C MET A 139 -9.99 -2.00 1.53
N GLY A 140 -9.69 -0.86 0.91
CA GLY A 140 -10.63 0.26 0.84
C GLY A 140 -10.02 1.44 0.09
N ALA A 141 -10.01 2.63 0.69
CA ALA A 141 -9.25 3.74 0.13
C ALA A 141 -7.75 3.50 0.37
N ALA A 142 -6.97 3.37 -0.72
CA ALA A 142 -5.56 3.01 -0.67
C ALA A 142 -4.62 4.20 -0.89
N ALA A 143 -5.00 5.16 -1.75
CA ALA A 143 -4.18 6.33 -2.02
C ALA A 143 -5.04 7.54 -2.40
N VAL A 144 -4.49 8.72 -2.20
CA VAL A 144 -5.11 9.99 -2.59
C VAL A 144 -4.19 10.80 -3.49
N GLY A 145 -4.78 11.62 -4.36
CA GLY A 145 -4.04 12.51 -5.21
C GLY A 145 -4.89 13.68 -5.71
N PHE A 146 -4.24 14.70 -6.25
CA PHE A 146 -4.92 15.92 -6.69
C PHE A 146 -4.65 16.22 -8.15
N ARG A 147 -5.68 16.78 -8.81
CA ARG A 147 -5.58 17.28 -10.17
C ARG A 147 -6.51 18.48 -10.36
N GLY A 148 -5.95 19.62 -10.70
CA GLY A 148 -6.71 20.85 -10.84
C GLY A 148 -7.53 21.19 -9.59
N GLY A 149 -6.96 20.98 -8.42
CA GLY A 149 -7.61 21.20 -7.12
C GLY A 149 -8.69 20.18 -6.75
N ARG A 150 -8.95 19.16 -7.57
CA ARG A 150 -9.92 18.10 -7.30
C ARG A 150 -9.24 16.90 -6.68
N LEU A 151 -9.88 16.32 -5.66
CA LEU A 151 -9.43 15.12 -4.96
C LEU A 151 -9.82 13.86 -5.74
N TYR A 152 -8.86 12.96 -5.88
CA TYR A 152 -9.02 11.61 -6.41
C TYR A 152 -8.52 10.58 -5.40
N VAL A 153 -9.11 9.40 -5.44
CA VAL A 153 -8.83 8.30 -4.52
C VAL A 153 -8.64 7.01 -5.33
N ILE A 154 -7.58 6.27 -5.07
CA ILE A 154 -7.48 4.87 -5.46
C ILE A 154 -8.24 4.04 -4.43
N VAL A 155 -9.17 3.24 -4.91
CA VAL A 155 -9.93 2.26 -4.13
C VAL A 155 -9.53 0.86 -4.57
N ASN A 156 -9.15 0.02 -3.61
CA ASN A 156 -8.82 -1.40 -3.81
C ASN A 156 -9.72 -2.36 -3.01
N GLY A 157 -10.77 -1.84 -2.39
CA GLY A 157 -11.81 -2.61 -1.69
C GLY A 157 -13.08 -2.79 -2.50
N GLY A 158 -13.08 -2.45 -3.78
CA GLY A 158 -14.15 -2.64 -4.74
C GLY A 158 -13.91 -3.84 -5.66
N GLY A 159 -14.82 -4.05 -6.61
CA GLY A 159 -14.75 -5.15 -7.55
C GLY A 159 -15.55 -6.38 -7.12
N CYS A 160 -15.82 -7.26 -8.09
CA CYS A 160 -16.68 -8.40 -7.83
C CYS A 160 -16.03 -9.44 -6.90
N ALA A 161 -14.71 -9.60 -6.96
CA ALA A 161 -13.96 -10.47 -6.06
C ALA A 161 -13.95 -9.96 -4.60
N GLU A 162 -14.12 -8.65 -4.44
CA GLU A 162 -14.21 -7.98 -3.15
C GLU A 162 -15.66 -7.93 -2.60
N GLY A 163 -16.63 -8.45 -3.37
CA GLY A 163 -18.05 -8.41 -3.01
C GLY A 163 -18.80 -7.15 -3.44
N HIS A 164 -18.19 -6.34 -4.31
CA HIS A 164 -18.74 -5.09 -4.84
C HIS A 164 -18.88 -5.14 -6.38
N PRO A 165 -19.82 -5.91 -6.95
CA PRO A 165 -19.91 -6.10 -8.40
C PRO A 165 -20.25 -4.82 -9.19
N SER A 166 -20.81 -3.80 -8.53
CA SER A 166 -21.20 -2.52 -9.13
C SER A 166 -20.17 -1.41 -8.96
N GLU A 167 -19.25 -1.55 -8.02
CA GLU A 167 -18.21 -0.57 -7.69
C GLU A 167 -16.84 -1.21 -7.92
N PRO A 168 -16.16 -0.91 -9.05
CA PRO A 168 -14.89 -1.55 -9.37
C PRO A 168 -13.75 -1.08 -8.48
N ASN A 169 -12.68 -1.84 -8.35
CA ASN A 169 -11.39 -1.27 -7.98
C ASN A 169 -10.98 -0.21 -9.00
N GLY A 170 -10.43 0.91 -8.55
CA GLY A 170 -10.06 1.94 -9.50
C GLY A 170 -9.84 3.34 -8.97
N LEU A 171 -9.88 4.29 -9.90
CA LEU A 171 -9.75 5.71 -9.58
C LEU A 171 -11.13 6.33 -9.40
N TYR A 172 -11.36 6.88 -8.22
CA TYR A 172 -12.59 7.58 -7.85
C TYR A 172 -12.33 9.08 -7.74
N ARG A 173 -13.34 9.91 -8.04
CA ARG A 173 -13.28 11.36 -7.85
C ARG A 173 -14.24 11.77 -6.75
N ALA A 174 -13.75 12.52 -5.78
CA ALA A 174 -14.59 13.19 -4.80
C ALA A 174 -15.43 14.30 -5.46
N LEU A 175 -16.70 14.37 -5.10
CA LEU A 175 -17.66 15.35 -5.62
C LEU A 175 -17.96 16.46 -4.61
N GLY A 176 -17.48 16.34 -3.37
CA GLY A 176 -17.86 17.15 -2.21
C GLY A 176 -19.08 16.58 -1.48
N ASN A 177 -19.32 17.04 -0.25
CA ASN A 177 -20.38 16.55 0.64
C ASN A 177 -20.35 15.01 0.78
N ASP A 178 -19.17 14.47 1.03
CA ASP A 178 -18.85 13.05 1.20
C ASP A 178 -19.16 12.14 -0.01
N ALA A 179 -19.67 12.71 -1.11
CA ALA A 179 -20.00 11.97 -2.32
C ALA A 179 -18.78 11.73 -3.22
N TRP A 180 -18.84 10.63 -3.96
CA TRP A 180 -17.81 10.20 -4.91
C TRP A 180 -18.41 9.57 -6.17
N THR A 181 -17.57 9.38 -7.18
CA THR A 181 -17.94 8.66 -8.42
C THR A 181 -16.73 7.93 -8.99
N PRO A 182 -16.86 6.67 -9.44
CA PRO A 182 -15.81 5.99 -10.17
C PRO A 182 -15.51 6.74 -11.47
N ARG A 183 -14.25 6.80 -11.83
CA ARG A 183 -13.74 7.48 -13.05
C ARG A 183 -13.01 6.51 -13.96
N VAL A 184 -12.35 5.51 -13.38
CA VAL A 184 -11.60 4.49 -14.12
C VAL A 184 -11.85 3.14 -13.45
N ASP A 185 -12.30 2.19 -14.22
CA ASP A 185 -12.47 0.80 -13.82
C ASP A 185 -11.14 0.06 -14.02
N LEU A 186 -10.37 -0.07 -12.95
CA LEU A 186 -9.11 -0.81 -12.97
C LEU A 186 -9.33 -2.32 -12.77
N SER A 187 -10.48 -2.75 -12.27
CA SER A 187 -10.87 -4.17 -12.27
C SER A 187 -11.03 -4.69 -13.70
N ALA A 188 -11.74 -3.95 -14.56
CA ALA A 188 -11.87 -4.31 -15.98
C ALA A 188 -10.51 -4.23 -16.69
N PHE A 189 -9.68 -3.23 -16.36
CA PHE A 189 -8.34 -3.09 -16.94
C PHE A 189 -7.47 -4.31 -16.64
N ILE A 190 -7.38 -4.75 -15.37
CA ILE A 190 -6.50 -5.86 -14.99
C ILE A 190 -6.96 -7.18 -15.61
N ARG A 191 -8.28 -7.42 -15.68
CA ARG A 191 -8.84 -8.62 -16.34
C ARG A 191 -8.56 -8.68 -17.83
N ALA A 192 -8.45 -7.53 -18.50
CA ALA A 192 -8.14 -7.43 -19.93
C ALA A 192 -6.64 -7.38 -20.22
N THR A 193 -5.80 -7.21 -19.20
CA THR A 193 -4.34 -7.09 -19.36
C THR A 193 -3.69 -8.47 -19.33
N GLU A 194 -2.91 -8.79 -20.36
CA GLU A 194 -1.99 -9.92 -20.31
C GLU A 194 -0.70 -9.47 -19.61
N ASP A 195 -0.33 -10.18 -18.55
CA ASP A 195 0.84 -9.92 -17.72
C ASP A 195 1.55 -11.22 -17.33
N ALA A 196 2.70 -11.11 -16.68
CA ALA A 196 3.52 -12.26 -16.29
C ALA A 196 3.01 -12.99 -15.02
N LYS A 197 2.00 -12.47 -14.33
CA LYS A 197 1.41 -13.09 -13.14
C LYS A 197 0.52 -14.27 -13.55
N SER A 198 0.74 -15.39 -12.90
CA SER A 198 -0.10 -16.58 -13.09
C SER A 198 -1.36 -16.52 -12.25
N PRO A 199 -2.54 -16.86 -12.80
CA PRO A 199 -3.74 -17.05 -11.98
C PRO A 199 -3.62 -18.18 -10.94
N LEU A 200 -2.59 -19.01 -11.03
CA LEU A 200 -2.31 -20.09 -10.07
C LEU A 200 -1.43 -19.61 -8.90
N ASP A 201 -0.90 -18.41 -8.96
CA ASP A 201 -0.13 -17.84 -7.86
C ASP A 201 -1.06 -17.50 -6.69
N GLY A 202 -0.63 -17.79 -5.47
CA GLY A 202 -1.48 -17.70 -4.28
C GLY A 202 -1.91 -16.28 -3.88
N ASP A 203 -1.26 -15.26 -4.44
CA ASP A 203 -1.55 -13.84 -4.27
C ASP A 203 -2.20 -13.19 -5.53
N PHE A 204 -2.72 -14.02 -6.43
CA PHE A 204 -3.46 -13.53 -7.61
C PHE A 204 -4.81 -12.93 -7.19
N GLU A 205 -5.02 -11.66 -7.50
CA GLU A 205 -6.25 -10.91 -7.22
C GLU A 205 -6.92 -10.47 -8.53
N PRO A 206 -8.11 -11.02 -8.88
CA PRO A 206 -8.73 -10.77 -10.18
C PRO A 206 -9.18 -9.32 -10.38
N ASP A 207 -9.41 -8.56 -9.31
CA ASP A 207 -9.73 -7.12 -9.35
C ASP A 207 -8.51 -6.22 -9.14
N GLY A 208 -7.36 -6.82 -8.80
CA GLY A 208 -6.11 -6.14 -8.47
C GLY A 208 -6.13 -5.49 -7.08
N THR A 209 -4.94 -5.33 -6.51
CA THR A 209 -4.71 -4.73 -5.17
C THR A 209 -4.14 -3.31 -5.27
N TRP A 210 -4.61 -2.52 -6.18
CA TRP A 210 -4.12 -1.18 -6.53
C TRP A 210 -3.64 -0.37 -5.34
N PHE A 211 -2.41 0.14 -5.47
CA PHE A 211 -1.75 0.88 -4.40
C PHE A 211 -1.05 2.12 -4.97
N ASN A 212 -0.86 3.18 -4.17
CA ASN A 212 -0.29 4.45 -4.57
C ASN A 212 -1.06 5.23 -5.65
N LEU A 213 -0.81 6.54 -5.71
CA LEU A 213 -1.28 7.44 -6.74
C LEU A 213 -0.31 8.61 -6.87
N VAL A 214 0.42 8.66 -7.98
CA VAL A 214 1.42 9.70 -8.23
C VAL A 214 0.99 10.54 -9.43
N ARG A 215 0.98 11.86 -9.27
CA ARG A 215 0.77 12.79 -10.38
C ARG A 215 2.10 13.08 -11.07
N ALA A 216 2.21 12.72 -12.35
CA ALA A 216 3.43 12.92 -13.14
C ALA A 216 3.10 13.12 -14.63
N PHE A 217 3.88 13.89 -15.34
CA PHE A 217 3.84 14.03 -16.80
C PHE A 217 2.44 14.29 -17.39
N GLY A 218 1.58 14.98 -16.65
CA GLY A 218 0.23 15.29 -17.09
C GLY A 218 -0.81 14.18 -16.83
N ALA A 219 -0.45 13.04 -16.23
CA ALA A 219 -1.33 11.91 -15.94
C ALA A 219 -1.19 11.47 -14.47
N PHE A 220 -2.07 10.61 -14.01
CA PHE A 220 -1.84 9.82 -12.81
C PHE A 220 -1.10 8.53 -13.15
N TYR A 221 -0.36 8.02 -12.17
CA TYR A 221 0.30 6.71 -12.23
C TYR A 221 0.02 5.97 -10.94
N THR A 222 -0.20 4.67 -11.04
CA THR A 222 -0.48 3.77 -9.93
C THR A 222 0.24 2.44 -10.14
N THR A 223 0.50 1.72 -9.05
CA THR A 223 0.98 0.34 -9.12
C THR A 223 -0.16 -0.63 -8.84
N GLU A 224 -0.11 -1.76 -9.50
CA GLU A 224 -0.77 -2.98 -9.06
C GLU A 224 0.31 -3.91 -8.50
N PRO A 225 0.40 -4.06 -7.16
CA PRO A 225 1.52 -4.72 -6.51
C PRO A 225 1.71 -6.19 -6.86
N ASN A 226 0.64 -6.99 -6.86
CA ASN A 226 0.72 -8.44 -6.99
C ASN A 226 0.95 -8.88 -8.44
N HIS A 227 0.36 -8.19 -9.41
CA HIS A 227 0.64 -8.40 -10.83
C HIS A 227 1.91 -7.67 -11.30
N GLY A 228 2.48 -6.81 -10.45
CA GLY A 228 3.71 -6.08 -10.74
C GLY A 228 3.56 -5.05 -11.85
N LEU A 229 2.42 -4.38 -11.96
CA LEU A 229 2.18 -3.44 -13.05
C LEU A 229 2.39 -2.00 -12.62
N LEU A 230 3.02 -1.20 -13.46
CA LEU A 230 2.96 0.26 -13.41
C LEU A 230 1.99 0.72 -14.50
N VAL A 231 0.95 1.44 -14.11
CA VAL A 231 -0.15 1.85 -14.97
C VAL A 231 -0.27 3.37 -14.99
N ARG A 232 -0.48 3.92 -16.17
CA ARG A 232 -0.78 5.32 -16.42
C ARG A 232 -2.28 5.50 -16.58
N ILE A 233 -2.83 6.56 -15.98
CA ILE A 233 -4.23 6.96 -16.09
C ILE A 233 -4.29 8.38 -16.63
N ASP A 234 -4.78 8.53 -17.84
CA ASP A 234 -4.90 9.81 -18.51
C ASP A 234 -6.11 10.64 -18.02
N ASP A 235 -6.16 11.85 -18.46
CA ASP A 235 -7.17 12.84 -18.08
C ASP A 235 -8.58 12.49 -18.55
N ASP A 236 -8.70 11.74 -19.63
CA ASP A 236 -9.97 11.23 -20.17
C ASP A 236 -10.48 9.97 -19.43
N GLY A 237 -9.65 9.38 -18.57
CA GLY A 237 -9.96 8.17 -17.83
C GLY A 237 -9.42 6.90 -18.50
N THR A 238 -8.63 7.03 -19.55
CA THR A 238 -7.98 5.88 -20.19
C THR A 238 -6.84 5.36 -19.31
N ALA A 239 -6.87 4.08 -18.96
CA ALA A 239 -5.76 3.37 -18.32
C ALA A 239 -4.89 2.67 -19.37
N SER A 240 -3.58 2.71 -19.19
CA SER A 240 -2.61 2.06 -20.08
C SER A 240 -1.44 1.49 -19.29
N LEU A 241 -0.98 0.29 -19.67
CA LEU A 241 0.20 -0.33 -19.11
C LEU A 241 1.45 0.46 -19.50
N VAL A 242 2.26 0.84 -18.51
CA VAL A 242 3.60 1.42 -18.73
C VAL A 242 4.63 0.30 -18.82
N VAL A 243 4.61 -0.62 -17.84
CA VAL A 243 5.50 -1.77 -17.80
C VAL A 243 4.94 -2.87 -16.90
N ASP A 244 5.16 -4.12 -17.30
CA ASP A 244 5.08 -5.31 -16.45
C ASP A 244 6.46 -5.49 -15.76
N LEU A 245 6.51 -5.15 -14.47
CA LEU A 245 7.74 -5.20 -13.68
C LEU A 245 8.18 -6.63 -13.39
N ILE A 246 7.23 -7.58 -13.24
CA ILE A 246 7.55 -9.00 -13.07
C ILE A 246 8.31 -9.49 -14.31
N ALA A 247 7.78 -9.24 -15.51
CA ALA A 247 8.42 -9.63 -16.74
C ALA A 247 9.78 -8.94 -16.93
N ALA A 248 9.85 -7.62 -16.71
CA ALA A 248 11.05 -6.83 -16.89
C ALA A 248 12.18 -7.22 -15.91
N VAL A 249 11.86 -7.47 -14.64
CA VAL A 249 12.84 -7.86 -13.62
C VAL A 249 13.25 -9.32 -13.81
N ARG A 250 12.31 -10.21 -14.12
CA ARG A 250 12.61 -11.62 -14.41
C ARG A 250 13.59 -11.78 -15.57
N ALA A 251 13.49 -10.95 -16.58
CA ALA A 251 14.42 -10.96 -17.71
C ALA A 251 15.86 -10.56 -17.34
N GLN A 252 16.05 -9.81 -16.24
CA GLN A 252 17.35 -9.33 -15.77
C GLN A 252 17.94 -10.20 -14.66
N ASP A 253 17.13 -10.55 -13.68
CA ASP A 253 17.56 -11.15 -12.41
C ASP A 253 17.14 -12.63 -12.29
N GLY A 254 16.39 -13.18 -13.26
CA GLY A 254 15.89 -14.56 -13.27
C GLY A 254 14.65 -14.79 -12.39
N ASP A 255 14.39 -13.93 -11.41
CA ASP A 255 13.19 -13.89 -10.58
C ASP A 255 12.68 -12.45 -10.56
N GLY A 256 11.40 -12.27 -10.72
CA GLY A 256 10.76 -10.95 -10.74
C GLY A 256 9.43 -10.92 -10.01
N ASP A 257 9.05 -12.05 -9.43
CA ASP A 257 7.78 -12.18 -8.73
C ASP A 257 7.87 -11.59 -7.32
N TYR A 258 7.91 -10.26 -7.27
CA TYR A 258 7.87 -9.45 -6.06
C TYR A 258 6.59 -8.62 -6.01
N THR A 259 6.18 -8.22 -4.81
CA THR A 259 5.07 -7.28 -4.63
C THR A 259 5.57 -5.84 -4.78
N TYR A 260 5.21 -5.16 -5.88
CA TYR A 260 5.70 -3.82 -6.26
C TYR A 260 4.81 -2.72 -5.66
N ALA A 261 5.01 -2.41 -4.38
CA ALA A 261 4.09 -1.59 -3.61
C ALA A 261 4.41 -0.08 -3.60
N ALA A 262 5.65 0.33 -3.32
CA ALA A 262 5.98 1.74 -3.25
C ALA A 262 6.13 2.38 -4.63
N LEU A 263 5.66 3.62 -4.79
CA LEU A 263 5.83 4.40 -6.02
C LEU A 263 6.10 5.86 -5.69
N THR A 264 7.13 6.42 -6.30
CA THR A 264 7.38 7.85 -6.33
C THR A 264 8.01 8.28 -7.65
N ARG A 265 8.04 9.59 -7.93
CA ARG A 265 8.68 10.16 -9.10
C ARG A 265 9.83 11.09 -8.68
N ARG A 266 10.92 11.06 -9.42
CA ARG A 266 11.95 12.09 -9.35
C ARG A 266 12.53 12.37 -10.74
N GLY A 267 12.47 13.63 -11.16
CA GLY A 267 12.88 14.02 -12.52
C GLY A 267 12.07 13.29 -13.59
N LYS A 268 12.74 12.60 -14.50
CA LYS A 268 12.10 11.85 -15.59
C LYS A 268 11.86 10.36 -15.29
N TYR A 269 12.12 9.91 -14.07
CA TYR A 269 12.02 8.51 -13.69
C TYR A 269 10.99 8.29 -12.60
N PHE A 270 10.40 7.11 -12.61
CA PHE A 270 9.72 6.53 -11.45
C PHE A 270 10.71 5.71 -10.63
N TYR A 271 10.39 5.57 -9.35
CA TYR A 271 11.07 4.69 -8.42
C TYR A 271 10.02 3.81 -7.77
N VAL A 272 10.18 2.49 -7.93
CA VAL A 272 9.25 1.48 -7.44
C VAL A 272 9.96 0.63 -6.41
N GLY A 273 9.39 0.54 -5.22
CA GLY A 273 9.89 -0.31 -4.14
C GLY A 273 9.10 -1.60 -4.04
N THR A 274 9.79 -2.68 -3.69
CA THR A 274 9.15 -3.97 -3.50
C THR A 274 8.96 -4.28 -2.02
N LEU A 275 7.77 -4.78 -1.68
CA LEU A 275 7.54 -5.42 -0.40
C LEU A 275 8.43 -6.68 -0.28
N GLY A 276 8.70 -7.33 -1.40
CA GLY A 276 9.44 -8.59 -1.47
C GLY A 276 8.51 -9.80 -1.39
N ARG A 277 9.10 -10.96 -1.19
CA ARG A 277 8.36 -12.23 -1.05
C ARG A 277 8.37 -12.69 0.40
N ILE A 278 7.25 -13.25 0.86
CA ILE A 278 7.12 -13.75 2.24
C ILE A 278 8.10 -14.90 2.54
N ASP A 279 8.29 -15.82 1.59
CA ASP A 279 9.21 -16.94 1.70
C ASP A 279 10.70 -16.55 1.69
N GLN A 280 10.99 -15.27 1.41
CA GLN A 280 12.32 -14.66 1.44
C GLN A 280 12.44 -13.58 2.53
N GLY A 281 11.54 -13.58 3.53
CA GLY A 281 11.55 -12.60 4.63
C GLY A 281 11.30 -11.16 4.15
N PHE A 282 10.51 -10.98 3.10
CA PHE A 282 10.25 -9.69 2.46
C PHE A 282 11.51 -8.94 2.03
N ALA A 283 12.54 -9.67 1.56
CA ALA A 283 13.72 -9.06 0.97
C ALA A 283 13.33 -8.13 -0.17
N GLY A 284 13.53 -6.84 0.01
CA GLY A 284 13.06 -5.77 -0.85
C GLY A 284 14.16 -5.06 -1.62
N ALA A 285 13.77 -4.37 -2.66
CA ALA A 285 14.63 -3.57 -3.54
C ALA A 285 13.90 -2.31 -4.01
N VAL A 286 14.65 -1.38 -4.59
CA VAL A 286 14.11 -0.23 -5.33
C VAL A 286 14.56 -0.32 -6.77
N TYR A 287 13.60 -0.21 -7.68
CA TYR A 287 13.82 -0.16 -9.12
C TYR A 287 13.53 1.24 -9.65
N ARG A 288 14.43 1.74 -10.50
CA ARG A 288 14.23 2.96 -11.28
C ARG A 288 13.63 2.57 -12.63
N VAL A 289 12.54 3.23 -13.01
CA VAL A 289 11.79 2.95 -14.23
C VAL A 289 11.73 4.21 -15.08
N SER A 290 12.05 4.11 -16.39
CA SER A 290 11.88 5.22 -17.32
C SER A 290 10.40 5.57 -17.50
N ARG A 291 10.11 6.79 -17.93
CA ARG A 291 8.74 7.28 -18.13
C ARG A 291 7.90 6.38 -19.04
N ASP A 292 8.52 5.79 -20.05
CA ASP A 292 7.90 4.91 -21.05
C ASP A 292 8.01 3.41 -20.73
N GLY A 293 8.57 3.07 -19.56
CA GLY A 293 8.76 1.69 -19.12
C GLY A 293 9.89 0.91 -19.83
N SER A 294 10.59 1.53 -20.79
CA SER A 294 11.62 0.83 -21.59
C SER A 294 12.89 0.49 -20.82
N GLU A 295 13.17 1.20 -19.73
CA GLU A 295 14.31 0.92 -18.84
C GLU A 295 13.77 0.62 -17.42
N VAL A 296 14.07 -0.56 -16.91
CA VAL A 296 13.87 -0.95 -15.50
C VAL A 296 15.23 -1.32 -14.93
N LYS A 297 15.65 -0.67 -13.86
CA LYS A 297 16.98 -0.89 -13.27
C LYS A 297 16.92 -0.93 -11.75
N ARG A 298 17.44 -1.99 -11.12
CA ARG A 298 17.60 -2.03 -9.67
C ARG A 298 18.64 -1.00 -9.24
N VAL A 299 18.27 -0.13 -8.28
CA VAL A 299 19.09 0.97 -7.77
C VAL A 299 19.38 0.87 -6.27
N ALA A 300 18.66 0.03 -5.54
CA ALA A 300 18.94 -0.31 -4.15
C ALA A 300 18.46 -1.73 -3.85
N SER A 301 19.10 -2.38 -2.89
CA SER A 301 18.78 -3.73 -2.39
C SER A 301 19.14 -3.86 -0.90
N GLY A 302 18.85 -5.00 -0.29
CA GLY A 302 19.08 -5.22 1.13
C GLY A 302 18.07 -4.51 2.03
N LEU A 303 16.95 -4.09 1.45
CA LEU A 303 15.79 -3.53 2.12
C LEU A 303 14.80 -4.65 2.50
N HIS A 304 13.84 -4.35 3.38
CA HIS A 304 12.81 -5.31 3.79
C HIS A 304 11.44 -4.62 3.81
N GLY A 305 10.52 -5.09 2.96
CA GLY A 305 9.16 -4.59 2.95
C GLY A 305 9.04 -3.09 2.64
N VAL A 306 9.48 -2.65 1.44
CA VAL A 306 9.48 -1.23 1.08
C VAL A 306 8.07 -0.78 0.69
N LEU A 307 7.45 0.07 1.51
CA LEU A 307 6.13 0.66 1.26
C LEU A 307 6.15 2.16 0.97
N GLY A 308 7.31 2.80 1.12
CA GLY A 308 7.44 4.21 0.78
C GLY A 308 8.84 4.58 0.30
N ILE A 309 8.92 5.48 -0.67
CA ILE A 309 10.17 6.04 -1.18
C ILE A 309 9.99 7.55 -1.29
N ALA A 310 10.97 8.28 -0.80
CA ALA A 310 11.02 9.73 -0.97
C ALA A 310 12.44 10.21 -1.22
N PHE A 311 12.58 11.45 -1.66
CA PHE A 311 13.87 12.09 -1.88
C PHE A 311 13.98 13.37 -1.07
N ASP A 312 15.19 13.81 -0.83
CA ASP A 312 15.44 15.17 -0.37
C ASP A 312 15.90 16.07 -1.53
N ASP A 313 15.97 17.38 -1.27
CA ASP A 313 16.39 18.42 -2.21
C ASP A 313 17.81 18.23 -2.78
N ARG A 314 18.62 17.38 -2.14
CA ARG A 314 19.96 16.98 -2.60
C ARG A 314 19.96 15.69 -3.39
N GLY A 315 18.80 15.07 -3.59
CA GLY A 315 18.62 13.83 -4.31
C GLY A 315 19.04 12.57 -3.56
N ARG A 316 19.13 12.62 -2.24
CA ARG A 316 19.35 11.43 -1.43
C ARG A 316 18.02 10.68 -1.31
N MET A 317 18.08 9.38 -1.45
CA MET A 317 16.92 8.51 -1.43
C MET A 317 16.68 7.97 -0.01
N TYR A 318 15.40 7.94 0.37
CA TYR A 318 14.91 7.42 1.64
C TYR A 318 13.89 6.32 1.35
N ALA A 319 13.93 5.23 2.11
CA ALA A 319 12.97 4.15 2.02
C ALA A 319 12.31 3.91 3.39
N LEU A 320 11.02 3.66 3.35
CA LEU A 320 10.22 3.25 4.49
C LEU A 320 10.04 1.74 4.42
N GLU A 321 10.52 1.04 5.42
CA GLU A 321 10.46 -0.41 5.54
C GLU A 321 9.44 -0.80 6.60
N THR A 322 8.55 -1.75 6.29
CA THR A 322 7.50 -2.20 7.21
C THR A 322 7.91 -3.38 8.06
N THR A 323 8.99 -4.10 7.68
CA THR A 323 9.55 -5.23 8.44
C THR A 323 11.08 -5.15 8.48
N ALA A 324 11.73 -6.13 9.09
CA ALA A 324 13.18 -6.20 9.19
C ALA A 324 13.70 -7.62 8.91
N ALA A 325 14.99 -7.74 8.60
CA ALA A 325 15.65 -9.04 8.47
C ALA A 325 15.55 -9.84 9.76
N GLY A 326 15.23 -11.13 9.65
CA GLY A 326 15.18 -12.05 10.78
C GLY A 326 13.88 -12.03 11.60
N VAL A 327 12.89 -11.25 11.20
CA VAL A 327 11.51 -11.35 11.73
C VAL A 327 10.84 -12.57 11.10
N ASP A 328 10.45 -13.56 11.91
CA ASP A 328 9.83 -14.81 11.44
C ASP A 328 8.63 -15.18 12.34
N PRO A 329 7.42 -15.32 11.77
CA PRO A 329 7.08 -15.00 10.39
C PRO A 329 7.25 -13.50 10.09
N PRO A 330 7.53 -13.12 8.84
CA PRO A 330 7.57 -11.71 8.46
C PRO A 330 6.29 -10.99 8.86
N LEU A 331 6.42 -9.73 9.31
CA LEU A 331 5.30 -8.91 9.84
C LEU A 331 4.72 -9.38 11.18
N SER A 332 5.34 -10.34 11.87
CA SER A 332 4.89 -10.79 13.20
C SER A 332 5.15 -9.77 14.30
N ASP A 333 6.13 -8.87 14.12
CA ASP A 333 6.42 -7.77 15.02
C ASP A 333 6.03 -6.43 14.35
N PRO A 334 4.97 -5.77 14.83
CA PRO A 334 4.52 -4.51 14.25
C PRO A 334 5.51 -3.36 14.46
N THR A 335 6.45 -3.46 15.40
CA THR A 335 7.30 -2.36 15.84
C THR A 335 8.69 -2.34 15.22
N VAL A 336 8.95 -3.15 14.21
CA VAL A 336 10.26 -3.24 13.54
C VAL A 336 10.40 -2.33 12.32
N GLY A 337 9.34 -1.62 11.95
CA GLY A 337 9.36 -0.68 10.84
C GLY A 337 10.40 0.43 11.04
N ARG A 338 10.96 0.93 9.95
CA ARG A 338 12.01 1.96 10.01
C ARG A 338 12.04 2.85 8.78
N LEU A 339 12.52 4.08 8.96
CA LEU A 339 12.95 4.95 7.88
C LEU A 339 14.47 4.85 7.73
N VAL A 340 14.93 4.51 6.54
CA VAL A 340 16.34 4.41 6.21
C VAL A 340 16.73 5.40 5.11
N ARG A 341 17.94 5.91 5.15
CA ARG A 341 18.57 6.60 4.03
C ARG A 341 19.45 5.61 3.26
N ILE A 342 19.30 5.61 1.95
CA ILE A 342 20.12 4.81 1.05
C ILE A 342 21.34 5.65 0.64
N GLU A 343 22.52 5.19 0.99
CA GLU A 343 23.75 5.90 0.72
C GLU A 343 24.24 5.64 -0.72
N ARG A 344 25.19 6.43 -1.20
CA ARG A 344 25.70 6.31 -2.59
C ARG A 344 26.43 5.00 -2.86
N ASP A 345 26.98 4.38 -1.83
CA ASP A 345 27.66 3.08 -1.90
C ASP A 345 26.69 1.90 -1.75
N GLY A 346 25.38 2.18 -1.61
CA GLY A 346 24.33 1.19 -1.40
C GLY A 346 24.11 0.78 0.05
N SER A 347 24.91 1.29 1.00
CA SER A 347 24.69 1.02 2.42
C SER A 347 23.42 1.72 2.93
N LEU A 348 22.81 1.17 3.98
CA LEU A 348 21.58 1.67 4.59
C LEU A 348 21.90 2.32 5.94
N THR A 349 21.48 3.56 6.12
CA THR A 349 21.58 4.28 7.40
C THR A 349 20.19 4.38 8.03
N PRO A 350 19.89 3.63 9.10
CA PRO A 350 18.64 3.78 9.84
C PRO A 350 18.56 5.17 10.49
N LEU A 351 17.43 5.83 10.32
CA LEU A 351 17.18 7.20 10.81
C LEU A 351 16.12 7.20 11.91
N VAL A 352 15.05 6.46 11.72
CA VAL A 352 13.96 6.25 12.68
C VAL A 352 13.66 4.77 12.70
N THR A 353 13.46 4.22 13.89
CA THR A 353 13.12 2.80 14.13
C THR A 353 11.94 2.70 15.10
N GLY A 354 11.31 1.55 15.18
CA GLY A 354 10.15 1.35 16.03
C GLY A 354 8.87 1.94 15.42
N LEU A 355 8.80 2.07 14.10
CA LEU A 355 7.58 2.44 13.39
C LEU A 355 6.64 1.23 13.34
N ALA A 356 5.34 1.48 13.52
CA ALA A 356 4.35 0.43 13.61
C ALA A 356 3.64 0.21 12.26
N PHE A 357 3.97 -0.87 11.57
CA PHE A 357 3.45 -1.16 10.22
C PHE A 357 3.38 0.09 9.31
N PRO A 358 4.50 0.81 9.14
CA PRO A 358 4.46 2.06 8.41
C PRO A 358 4.09 1.82 6.95
N SER A 359 3.14 2.60 6.46
CA SER A 359 2.70 2.64 5.06
C SER A 359 2.85 4.04 4.50
N ALA A 360 3.02 4.21 3.21
CA ALA A 360 3.19 5.46 2.49
C ALA A 360 4.27 6.41 3.08
N LEU A 361 5.04 7.04 2.23
CA LEU A 361 6.02 8.07 2.59
C LEU A 361 5.92 9.22 1.61
N VAL A 362 5.63 10.42 2.10
CA VAL A 362 5.54 11.62 1.28
C VAL A 362 6.39 12.74 1.85
N ALA A 363 6.91 13.58 0.96
CA ALA A 363 7.54 14.83 1.34
C ALA A 363 6.47 15.91 1.58
N GLY A 364 6.61 16.71 2.61
CA GLY A 364 5.73 17.82 2.89
C GLY A 364 6.26 19.18 2.43
N PRO A 365 5.39 20.18 2.26
CA PRO A 365 5.77 21.52 1.85
C PRO A 365 6.69 22.24 2.84
N ASP A 366 6.75 21.77 4.07
CA ASP A 366 7.66 22.25 5.12
C ASP A 366 9.06 21.59 5.07
N GLY A 367 9.26 20.66 4.12
CA GLY A 367 10.51 19.93 3.93
C GLY A 367 10.72 18.78 4.91
N ALA A 368 9.69 18.35 5.64
CA ALA A 368 9.69 17.15 6.44
C ALA A 368 9.12 15.95 5.63
N PHE A 369 9.38 14.74 6.11
CA PHE A 369 8.72 13.52 5.62
C PHE A 369 7.49 13.23 6.47
N TYR A 370 6.47 12.64 5.85
CA TYR A 370 5.25 12.20 6.50
C TYR A 370 4.95 10.76 6.11
N HIS A 371 4.50 9.95 7.07
CA HIS A 371 4.06 8.58 6.83
C HIS A 371 2.90 8.21 7.76
N CYS A 372 2.20 7.14 7.42
CA CYS A 372 1.21 6.52 8.29
C CYS A 372 1.85 5.39 9.09
N ASP A 373 1.46 5.27 10.35
CA ASP A 373 1.64 4.08 11.18
C ASP A 373 0.28 3.47 11.49
N ASP A 374 0.22 2.16 11.58
CA ASP A 374 -0.95 1.43 11.98
C ASP A 374 -0.58 0.25 12.90
N LEU A 375 -1.33 0.06 13.99
CA LEU A 375 -1.22 -1.12 14.84
C LEU A 375 -2.30 -2.16 14.53
N GLU A 376 -3.05 -1.97 13.46
CA GLU A 376 -4.17 -2.83 13.20
C GLU A 376 -3.76 -4.26 12.81
N SER A 377 -3.80 -5.14 13.80
CA SER A 377 -4.05 -6.55 13.57
C SER A 377 -5.55 -6.80 13.66
N GLY A 378 -6.28 -6.61 12.56
CA GLY A 378 -7.68 -7.03 12.38
C GLY A 378 -8.76 -6.50 13.34
N GLU A 379 -8.48 -6.09 14.55
CA GLU A 379 -9.47 -5.74 15.58
C GLU A 379 -9.31 -4.35 16.23
N SER A 380 -8.16 -3.71 16.13
CA SER A 380 -7.90 -2.40 16.74
C SER A 380 -8.35 -1.28 15.81
N LEU A 381 -9.58 -0.81 15.96
CA LEU A 381 -10.10 0.34 15.21
C LEU A 381 -9.58 1.66 15.80
N GLY A 382 -9.18 2.60 14.92
CA GLY A 382 -8.73 3.92 15.32
C GLY A 382 -7.32 3.96 15.92
N ALA A 383 -6.51 2.92 15.72
CA ALA A 383 -5.13 2.88 16.19
C ALA A 383 -4.16 3.61 15.23
N GLY A 384 -4.59 3.91 14.01
CA GLY A 384 -3.77 4.55 13.00
C GLY A 384 -3.39 6.00 13.34
N GLN A 385 -2.19 6.39 12.94
CA GLN A 385 -1.65 7.73 13.14
C GLN A 385 -0.86 8.22 11.92
N VAL A 386 -0.65 9.53 11.84
CA VAL A 386 0.30 10.14 10.92
C VAL A 386 1.46 10.71 11.70
N LEU A 387 2.66 10.35 11.30
CA LEU A 387 3.90 10.89 11.84
C LEU A 387 4.57 11.85 10.86
N ARG A 388 5.14 12.92 11.42
CA ARG A 388 6.01 13.88 10.75
C ARG A 388 7.45 13.69 11.21
N ILE A 389 8.36 13.50 10.27
CA ILE A 389 9.80 13.29 10.53
C ILE A 389 10.57 14.46 9.96
N ALA A 390 11.11 15.30 10.82
CA ALA A 390 11.98 16.40 10.47
C ALA A 390 13.45 16.04 10.76
N ILE A 391 14.32 16.12 9.76
CA ILE A 391 15.74 15.78 9.87
C ILE A 391 16.57 17.06 9.74
N ARG A 392 17.38 17.37 10.74
CA ARG A 392 18.21 18.59 10.75
C ARG A 392 19.12 18.66 9.53
N GLY A 393 19.01 19.75 8.75
CA GLY A 393 19.82 19.97 7.55
C GLY A 393 19.40 19.12 6.35
N VAL A 394 18.25 18.51 6.42
CA VAL A 394 17.58 17.81 5.30
C VAL A 394 16.29 18.54 4.99
N ARG A 395 15.99 18.68 3.72
CA ARG A 395 14.69 19.14 3.23
C ARG A 395 14.16 18.10 2.24
N ALA A 396 13.00 17.51 2.55
CA ALA A 396 12.33 16.57 1.67
C ALA A 396 11.94 17.28 0.36
N GLU A 397 12.11 16.60 -0.77
CA GLU A 397 11.77 17.10 -2.10
C GLU A 397 10.27 16.91 -2.30
N TRP A 398 9.54 18.02 -2.24
CA TRP A 398 8.10 18.03 -2.47
C TRP A 398 7.82 18.53 -3.90
N ASP A 399 7.08 17.75 -4.65
CA ASP A 399 6.57 18.09 -5.97
C ASP A 399 5.12 18.63 -5.83
N ASP A 400 4.88 19.87 -6.29
CA ASP A 400 3.56 20.51 -6.37
C ASP A 400 2.64 19.81 -7.40
#